data_e946d222c853b85d32841a0762ded6c2
#
_entry.id   e946d222c853b85d32841a0762ded6c2
#
_cell.length_a   1.000
_cell.length_b   1.000
_cell.length_c   1.000
_cell.angle_alpha   90.00
_cell.angle_beta   90.00
_cell.angle_gamma   90.00
#
_symmetry.space_group_name_H-M   'P 1'
#
loop_
_entity.id
_entity.type
_entity.pdbx_description
1 polymer ?
#
loop_
_entity_poly.entity_id
_entity_poly.type
_entity_poly.pdbx_seq_one_letter_code
_entity_poly.pdbx_strand_id
1 'polypeptide(L)'
;MTLVQQARKADIKGLQELYMGNNIDFIVKDFFTNMSEEMYNSDIIISRCGASTLAEINTCSKFCILFPLLTAKDNHQYENAKQFSKDNDCMIINEEKLNTSDISKVISKYILNKKRFIEKKQKLVTNNNAAQKIIDLIKKVKKK
;
A
#
# COMPACT_ATOMS: atom_id res chain seq x y z
N MET A 1 -11.81 -14.92 -2.98
CA MET A 1 -11.04 -13.68 -2.65
C MET A 1 -10.90 -13.64 -1.14
N THR A 2 -9.69 -13.53 -0.65
CA THR A 2 -9.44 -13.43 0.79
C THR A 2 -9.04 -11.99 1.13
N LEU A 3 -9.63 -11.42 2.17
CA LEU A 3 -9.35 -10.08 2.66
C LEU A 3 -8.58 -10.18 3.98
N VAL A 4 -7.41 -9.56 4.06
CA VAL A 4 -6.61 -9.45 5.28
C VAL A 4 -6.65 -8.00 5.73
N GLN A 5 -7.14 -7.73 6.95
CA GLN A 5 -7.33 -6.37 7.42
C GLN A 5 -6.89 -6.18 8.87
N GLN A 6 -6.09 -5.16 9.10
CA GLN A 6 -5.85 -4.64 10.44
C GLN A 6 -6.90 -3.59 10.77
N ALA A 7 -7.53 -3.70 11.94
CA ALA A 7 -8.56 -2.79 12.38
C ALA A 7 -8.46 -2.52 13.89
N ARG A 8 -9.04 -1.42 14.35
CA ARG A 8 -9.13 -1.15 15.80
C ARG A 8 -9.97 -2.23 16.48
N LYS A 9 -9.63 -2.62 17.70
CA LYS A 9 -10.38 -3.65 18.47
C LYS A 9 -11.88 -3.43 18.45
N ALA A 10 -12.32 -2.18 18.57
CA ALA A 10 -13.74 -1.82 18.58
C ALA A 10 -14.46 -2.12 17.25
N ASP A 11 -13.75 -2.14 16.14
CA ASP A 11 -14.33 -2.28 14.81
C ASP A 11 -14.33 -3.74 14.32
N ILE A 12 -13.55 -4.63 14.96
CA ILE A 12 -13.32 -6.01 14.49
C ILE A 12 -14.64 -6.78 14.36
N LYS A 13 -15.47 -6.75 15.40
CA LYS A 13 -16.74 -7.52 15.42
C LYS A 13 -17.66 -7.09 14.27
N GLY A 14 -17.86 -5.79 14.09
CA GLY A 14 -18.72 -5.27 13.01
C GLY A 14 -18.17 -5.60 11.61
N LEU A 15 -16.85 -5.57 11.43
CA LEU A 15 -16.22 -5.96 10.16
C LEU A 15 -16.39 -7.46 9.89
N GLN A 16 -16.23 -8.31 10.90
CA GLN A 16 -16.42 -9.75 10.75
C GLN A 16 -17.87 -10.09 10.38
N GLU A 17 -18.85 -9.49 11.05
CA GLU A 17 -20.26 -9.65 10.72
C GLU A 17 -20.57 -9.21 9.28
N LEU A 18 -20.02 -8.08 8.85
CA LEU A 18 -20.17 -7.57 7.49
C LEU A 18 -19.61 -8.53 6.44
N TYR A 19 -18.41 -9.09 6.67
CA TYR A 19 -17.77 -9.99 5.71
C TYR A 19 -18.44 -11.34 5.64
N MET A 20 -18.86 -11.90 6.77
CA MET A 20 -19.67 -13.13 6.82
C MET A 20 -20.98 -12.98 6.05
N GLY A 21 -21.68 -11.87 6.25
CA GLY A 21 -22.94 -11.57 5.56
C GLY A 21 -22.81 -11.45 4.02
N ASN A 22 -21.59 -11.23 3.53
CA ASN A 22 -21.30 -11.10 2.09
C ASN A 22 -20.47 -12.27 1.50
N ASN A 23 -20.33 -13.38 2.23
CA ASN A 23 -19.55 -14.55 1.80
C ASN A 23 -18.09 -14.20 1.37
N ILE A 24 -17.44 -13.35 2.14
CA ILE A 24 -16.03 -12.96 1.91
C ILE A 24 -15.16 -13.75 2.88
N ASP A 25 -14.16 -14.46 2.38
CA ASP A 25 -13.12 -15.02 3.23
C ASP A 25 -12.26 -13.89 3.81
N PHE A 26 -12.04 -13.89 5.12
CA PHE A 26 -11.35 -12.79 5.77
C PHE A 26 -10.48 -13.21 6.95
N ILE A 27 -9.46 -12.40 7.20
CA ILE A 27 -8.65 -12.39 8.43
C ILE A 27 -8.64 -10.95 8.94
N VAL A 28 -9.31 -10.68 10.06
CA VAL A 28 -9.35 -9.35 10.70
C VAL A 28 -8.72 -9.44 12.07
N LYS A 29 -7.67 -8.63 12.32
CA LYS A 29 -6.96 -8.57 13.61
C LYS A 29 -6.68 -7.11 13.99
N ASP A 30 -6.46 -6.88 15.27
CA ASP A 30 -6.02 -5.58 15.79
C ASP A 30 -4.53 -5.30 15.48
N PHE A 31 -3.74 -6.36 15.38
CA PHE A 31 -2.32 -6.29 15.07
C PHE A 31 -1.83 -7.55 14.33
N PHE A 32 -0.94 -7.38 13.38
CA PHE A 32 -0.24 -8.46 12.69
C PHE A 32 1.25 -8.39 13.01
N THR A 33 1.79 -9.45 13.57
CA THR A 33 3.24 -9.59 13.83
C THR A 33 4.03 -9.80 12.54
N ASN A 34 3.36 -10.29 11.51
CA ASN A 34 3.92 -10.64 10.19
C ASN A 34 3.34 -9.77 9.05
N MET A 35 3.05 -8.49 9.30
CA MET A 35 2.42 -7.60 8.32
C MET A 35 3.17 -7.54 6.98
N SER A 36 4.50 -7.56 7.01
CA SER A 36 5.31 -7.56 5.79
C SER A 36 5.08 -8.81 4.92
N GLU A 37 4.85 -9.96 5.54
CA GLU A 37 4.53 -11.21 4.86
C GLU A 37 3.13 -11.16 4.25
N GLU A 38 2.15 -10.63 4.99
CA GLU A 38 0.79 -10.42 4.48
C GLU A 38 0.78 -9.47 3.28
N MET A 39 1.53 -8.36 3.35
CA MET A 39 1.70 -7.44 2.23
C MET A 39 2.38 -8.11 1.03
N TYR A 40 3.41 -8.91 1.26
CA TYR A 40 4.13 -9.62 0.19
C TYR A 40 3.24 -10.63 -0.51
N ASN A 41 2.39 -11.34 0.20
CA ASN A 41 1.49 -12.37 -0.32
C ASN A 41 0.20 -11.78 -0.93
N SER A 42 -0.10 -10.50 -0.70
CA SER A 42 -1.28 -9.85 -1.26
C SER A 42 -1.15 -9.56 -2.76
N ASP A 43 -2.27 -9.44 -3.45
CA ASP A 43 -2.35 -8.99 -4.84
C ASP A 43 -2.50 -7.47 -4.94
N ILE A 44 -3.24 -6.90 -4.02
CA ILE A 44 -3.54 -5.46 -3.94
C ILE A 44 -3.39 -5.03 -2.48
N ILE A 45 -2.77 -3.89 -2.26
CA ILE A 45 -2.67 -3.27 -0.94
C ILE A 45 -3.54 -2.02 -0.92
N ILE A 46 -4.43 -1.93 0.08
CA ILE A 46 -5.23 -0.74 0.34
C ILE A 46 -4.74 -0.10 1.64
N SER A 47 -4.31 1.15 1.60
CA SER A 47 -3.66 1.76 2.76
C SER A 47 -3.80 3.28 2.83
N ARG A 48 -3.59 3.82 4.03
CA ARG A 48 -3.26 5.23 4.25
C ARG A 48 -1.83 5.53 3.77
N CYS A 49 -1.47 6.82 3.70
CA CYS A 49 -0.22 7.27 3.08
C CYS A 49 0.80 7.78 4.11
N GLY A 50 0.90 7.11 5.26
CA GLY A 50 1.97 7.35 6.23
C GLY A 50 3.34 7.00 5.63
N ALA A 51 4.37 7.79 5.93
CA ALA A 51 5.71 7.60 5.35
C ALA A 51 6.30 6.20 5.63
N SER A 52 6.17 5.69 6.86
CA SER A 52 6.61 4.34 7.24
C SER A 52 5.88 3.26 6.47
N THR A 53 4.55 3.37 6.39
CA THR A 53 3.71 2.40 5.66
C THR A 53 4.07 2.36 4.17
N LEU A 54 4.24 3.52 3.54
CA LEU A 54 4.64 3.58 2.12
C LEU A 54 6.05 3.01 1.90
N ALA A 55 6.98 3.20 2.85
CA ALA A 55 8.30 2.58 2.79
C ALA A 55 8.23 1.05 2.83
N GLU A 56 7.40 0.48 3.71
CA GLU A 56 7.14 -0.96 3.77
C GLU A 56 6.49 -1.47 2.48
N ILE A 57 5.44 -0.83 1.99
CA ILE A 57 4.75 -1.18 0.75
C ILE A 57 5.71 -1.15 -0.46
N ASN A 58 6.63 -0.19 -0.50
CA ASN A 58 7.60 -0.05 -1.58
C ASN A 58 8.49 -1.29 -1.75
N THR A 59 8.73 -2.04 -0.66
CA THR A 59 9.52 -3.28 -0.70
C THR A 59 8.75 -4.45 -1.34
N CYS A 60 7.42 -4.42 -1.29
CA CYS A 60 6.56 -5.51 -1.75
C CYS A 60 6.27 -5.47 -3.26
N SER A 61 6.50 -4.33 -3.90
CA SER A 61 6.22 -4.13 -5.34
C SER A 61 4.80 -4.52 -5.77
N LYS A 62 3.79 -4.17 -4.98
CA LYS A 62 2.38 -4.46 -5.26
C LYS A 62 1.63 -3.26 -5.82
N PHE A 63 0.52 -3.51 -6.49
CA PHE A 63 -0.41 -2.43 -6.83
C PHE A 63 -1.09 -1.91 -5.56
N CYS A 64 -1.18 -0.59 -5.43
CA CYS A 64 -1.71 0.03 -4.23
C CYS A 64 -2.90 0.94 -4.54
N ILE A 65 -3.90 0.89 -3.66
CA ILE A 65 -4.96 1.89 -3.60
C ILE A 65 -4.71 2.71 -2.34
N LEU A 66 -4.37 3.97 -2.52
CA LEU A 66 -3.89 4.86 -1.47
C LEU A 66 -4.94 5.90 -1.10
N PHE A 67 -5.25 5.97 0.18
CA PHE A 67 -6.21 6.92 0.77
C PHE A 67 -5.46 7.90 1.68
N PRO A 68 -5.00 9.05 1.16
CA PRO A 68 -4.41 10.09 2.01
C PRO A 68 -5.41 10.61 3.04
N LEU A 69 -5.00 10.76 4.28
CA LEU A 69 -5.80 11.39 5.30
C LEU A 69 -5.78 12.92 5.08
N LEU A 70 -6.89 13.49 4.66
CA LEU A 70 -7.00 14.93 4.32
C LEU A 70 -6.90 15.86 5.53
N THR A 71 -7.27 15.34 6.73
CA THR A 71 -7.13 16.05 8.00
C THR A 71 -5.70 16.05 8.56
N ALA A 72 -4.77 15.35 7.89
CA ALA A 72 -3.38 15.36 8.29
C ALA A 72 -2.81 16.77 8.13
N LYS A 73 -2.15 17.27 9.19
CA LYS A 73 -1.52 18.59 9.21
C LYS A 73 -0.64 18.76 7.96
N ASP A 74 -0.78 19.92 7.29
CA ASP A 74 -0.01 20.29 6.11
C ASP A 74 -0.10 19.31 4.90
N ASN A 75 -1.18 18.51 4.83
CA ASN A 75 -1.44 17.60 3.71
C ASN A 75 -0.32 16.57 3.42
N HIS A 76 0.50 16.25 4.44
CA HIS A 76 1.67 15.37 4.29
C HIS A 76 1.36 14.03 3.62
N GLN A 77 0.21 13.41 3.95
CA GLN A 77 -0.12 12.11 3.39
C GLN A 77 -0.38 12.17 1.89
N TYR A 78 -0.96 13.26 1.40
CA TYR A 78 -1.17 13.44 -0.03
C TYR A 78 0.16 13.62 -0.78
N GLU A 79 1.07 14.43 -0.25
CA GLU A 79 2.40 14.61 -0.83
C GLU A 79 3.22 13.32 -0.79
N ASN A 80 3.14 12.54 0.30
CA ASN A 80 3.76 11.22 0.38
C ASN A 80 3.22 10.28 -0.72
N ALA A 81 1.89 10.23 -0.90
CA ALA A 81 1.27 9.40 -1.93
C ALA A 81 1.69 9.83 -3.34
N LYS A 82 1.74 11.13 -3.59
CA LYS A 82 2.17 11.70 -4.87
C LYS A 82 3.64 11.38 -5.18
N GLN A 83 4.52 11.47 -4.17
CA GLN A 83 5.92 11.07 -4.34
C GLN A 83 6.04 9.57 -4.61
N PHE A 84 5.31 8.74 -3.85
CA PHE A 84 5.29 7.30 -4.02
C PHE A 84 4.80 6.88 -5.43
N SER A 85 3.81 7.58 -5.99
CA SER A 85 3.23 7.26 -7.29
C SER A 85 4.18 7.48 -8.48
N LYS A 86 5.29 8.19 -8.30
CA LYS A 86 6.29 8.39 -9.36
C LYS A 86 7.01 7.09 -9.74
N ASP A 87 7.24 6.24 -8.74
CA ASP A 87 8.06 5.03 -8.90
C ASP A 87 7.24 3.73 -8.71
N ASN A 88 5.97 3.85 -8.31
CA ASN A 88 5.11 2.71 -7.98
C ASN A 88 3.76 2.77 -8.69
N ASP A 89 3.26 1.59 -9.05
CA ASP A 89 1.90 1.47 -9.58
C ASP A 89 0.89 1.63 -8.45
N CYS A 90 0.21 2.76 -8.42
CA CYS A 90 -0.83 3.01 -7.44
C CYS A 90 -1.93 3.92 -7.98
N MET A 91 -3.07 3.88 -7.30
CA MET A 91 -4.14 4.84 -7.45
C MET A 91 -4.30 5.62 -6.15
N ILE A 92 -4.32 6.95 -6.25
CA ILE A 92 -4.59 7.83 -5.11
C ILE A 92 -6.06 8.23 -5.16
N ILE A 93 -6.79 7.98 -4.08
CA ILE A 93 -8.23 8.26 -3.98
C ILE A 93 -8.47 9.27 -2.86
N ASN A 94 -9.20 10.33 -3.18
CA ASN A 94 -9.72 11.26 -2.19
C ASN A 94 -11.03 10.70 -1.62
N GLU A 95 -11.10 10.47 -0.29
CA GLU A 95 -12.29 9.93 0.38
C GLU A 95 -13.54 10.79 0.19
N GLU A 96 -13.42 12.10 0.13
CA GLU A 96 -14.56 13.00 -0.07
C GLU A 96 -15.22 12.85 -1.46
N LYS A 97 -14.46 12.37 -2.43
CA LYS A 97 -14.92 12.15 -3.82
C LYS A 97 -15.16 10.67 -4.10
N LEU A 98 -15.17 9.84 -3.06
CA LEU A 98 -15.22 8.40 -3.20
C LEU A 98 -16.59 7.94 -3.71
N ASN A 99 -16.58 7.32 -4.88
CA ASN A 99 -17.68 6.49 -5.34
C ASN A 99 -17.25 5.01 -5.25
N THR A 100 -17.98 4.21 -4.47
CA THR A 100 -17.67 2.78 -4.30
C THR A 100 -17.64 2.02 -5.62
N SER A 101 -18.43 2.45 -6.62
CA SER A 101 -18.41 1.88 -7.98
C SER A 101 -17.05 2.06 -8.67
N ASP A 102 -16.32 3.11 -8.36
CA ASP A 102 -15.04 3.39 -9.01
C ASP A 102 -13.91 2.51 -8.43
N ILE A 103 -13.91 2.25 -7.13
CA ILE A 103 -12.98 1.28 -6.51
C ILE A 103 -13.21 -0.12 -7.10
N SER A 104 -14.45 -0.55 -7.19
CA SER A 104 -14.81 -1.85 -7.76
C SER A 104 -14.30 -2.00 -9.20
N LYS A 105 -14.47 -0.97 -10.05
CA LYS A 105 -13.95 -0.95 -11.42
C LYS A 105 -12.42 -1.04 -11.47
N VAL A 106 -11.73 -0.33 -10.56
CA VAL A 106 -10.26 -0.34 -10.50
C VAL A 106 -9.74 -1.70 -10.11
N ILE A 107 -10.30 -2.30 -9.05
CA ILE A 107 -9.94 -3.65 -8.60
C ILE A 107 -10.18 -4.66 -9.73
N SER A 108 -11.34 -4.63 -10.36
CA SER A 108 -11.69 -5.52 -11.48
C SER A 108 -10.73 -5.34 -12.66
N LYS A 109 -10.43 -4.11 -13.04
CA LYS A 109 -9.47 -3.81 -14.11
C LYS A 109 -8.06 -4.31 -13.79
N TYR A 110 -7.62 -4.17 -12.54
CA TYR A 110 -6.33 -4.68 -12.10
C TYR A 110 -6.28 -6.21 -12.15
N ILE A 111 -7.29 -6.88 -11.62
CA ILE A 111 -7.37 -8.36 -11.62
C ILE A 111 -7.33 -8.90 -13.04
N LEU A 112 -8.10 -8.32 -13.98
CA LEU A 112 -8.14 -8.73 -15.38
C LEU A 112 -6.80 -8.52 -16.11
N ASN A 113 -6.00 -7.53 -15.70
CA ASN A 113 -4.74 -7.18 -16.35
C ASN A 113 -3.50 -7.55 -15.52
N LYS A 114 -3.63 -8.38 -14.50
CA LYS A 114 -2.58 -8.71 -13.52
C LYS A 114 -1.24 -9.09 -14.16
N LYS A 115 -1.25 -9.91 -15.21
CA LYS A 115 -0.02 -10.34 -15.93
C LYS A 115 0.79 -9.14 -16.46
N ARG A 116 0.11 -8.16 -17.08
CA ARG A 116 0.75 -6.98 -17.67
C ARG A 116 1.40 -6.06 -16.62
N PHE A 117 0.81 -6.00 -15.41
CA PHE A 117 1.37 -5.22 -14.30
C PHE A 117 2.62 -5.88 -13.69
N ILE A 118 2.64 -7.22 -13.59
CA ILE A 118 3.78 -7.96 -13.06
C ILE A 118 5.01 -7.83 -13.97
N GLU A 119 4.83 -7.95 -15.29
CA GLU A 119 5.93 -7.83 -16.27
C GLU A 119 6.57 -6.44 -16.26
N LYS A 120 5.77 -5.39 -16.06
CA LYS A 120 6.26 -4.01 -15.99
C LYS A 120 7.14 -3.75 -14.76
N LYS A 121 6.85 -4.39 -13.62
CA LYS A 121 7.59 -4.22 -12.36
C LYS A 121 8.92 -4.94 -12.28
N GLN A 122 9.08 -6.07 -12.91
CA GLN A 122 10.37 -6.78 -12.93
C GLN A 122 11.51 -5.92 -13.49
N LYS A 123 11.19 -4.88 -14.28
CA LYS A 123 12.17 -3.92 -14.81
C LYS A 123 12.57 -2.81 -13.84
N LEU A 124 11.82 -2.56 -12.76
CA LEU A 124 12.02 -1.42 -11.85
C LEU A 124 12.73 -1.76 -10.52
N VAL A 125 12.81 -3.04 -10.14
CA VAL A 125 13.31 -3.47 -8.82
C VAL A 125 14.84 -3.39 -8.67
N THR A 126 15.59 -2.96 -9.67
CA THR A 126 17.06 -3.10 -9.70
C THR A 126 17.87 -2.05 -8.94
N ASN A 127 17.30 -1.06 -8.23
CA ASN A 127 18.10 0.04 -7.67
C ASN A 127 17.68 0.57 -6.29
N ASN A 128 17.44 -0.30 -5.30
CA ASN A 128 17.25 0.18 -3.93
C ASN A 128 18.52 0.04 -3.07
N ASN A 129 19.58 0.78 -3.44
CA ASN A 129 20.84 0.84 -2.70
C ASN A 129 20.92 2.07 -1.77
N ALA A 130 19.86 2.35 -0.99
CA ALA A 130 19.86 3.49 -0.06
C ALA A 130 21.00 3.37 0.96
N ALA A 131 21.22 2.20 1.54
CA ALA A 131 22.31 1.95 2.47
C ALA A 131 23.68 2.19 1.82
N GLN A 132 23.89 1.72 0.60
CA GLN A 132 25.14 1.94 -0.13
C GLN A 132 25.37 3.41 -0.43
N LYS A 133 24.32 4.15 -0.86
CA LYS A 133 24.41 5.60 -1.09
C LYS A 133 24.80 6.37 0.19
N ILE A 134 24.24 5.98 1.33
CA ILE A 134 24.61 6.58 2.64
C ILE A 134 26.06 6.28 2.98
N ILE A 135 26.52 5.05 2.82
CA ILE A 135 27.92 4.66 3.03
C ILE A 135 28.86 5.47 2.13
N ASP A 136 28.53 5.64 0.86
CA ASP A 136 29.33 6.38 -0.09
C ASP A 136 29.41 7.88 0.26
N LEU A 137 28.29 8.46 0.75
CA LEU A 137 28.29 9.83 1.28
C LEU A 137 29.19 9.98 2.51
N ILE A 138 29.10 9.06 3.48
CA ILE A 138 29.94 9.08 4.70
C ILE A 138 31.42 8.98 4.32
N LYS A 139 31.79 8.10 3.37
CA LYS A 139 33.16 7.97 2.89
C LYS A 139 33.68 9.24 2.23
N LYS A 140 32.84 9.96 1.49
CA LYS A 140 33.23 11.26 0.86
C LYS A 140 33.49 12.36 1.88
N VAL A 141 32.73 12.39 2.99
CA VAL A 141 32.91 13.37 4.07
C VAL A 141 34.20 13.10 4.86
N LYS A 142 34.57 11.82 5.07
CA LYS A 142 35.82 11.44 5.79
C LYS A 142 37.12 11.70 5.01
N LYS A 143 37.04 12.00 3.70
CA LYS A 143 38.23 12.28 2.87
C LYS A 143 38.54 13.79 2.74
N LYS A 144 37.79 14.63 3.42
CA LYS A 144 38.09 16.06 3.65
C LYS A 144 38.62 16.26 5.06
#